data_1291f8e96504d5ed58aec644a7595cdc
#
_entry.id   1291f8e96504d5ed58aec644a7595cdc
#
_cell.length_a   1.000
_cell.length_b   1.000
_cell.length_c   1.000
_cell.angle_alpha   90.00
_cell.angle_beta   90.00
_cell.angle_gamma   90.00
#
_symmetry.space_group_name_H-M   'P 1'
#
loop_
_entity.id
_entity.type
_entity.pdbx_description
1 polymer ?
#
loop_
_entity_poly.entity_id
_entity_poly.type
_entity_poly.pdbx_seq_one_letter_code
_entity_poly.pdbx_strand_id
1 'polypeptide(L)'
;NFGVAPAILIYLWSLNDMRTMGWVAVLILAVCCALRLARFNVALDDVDKPAWSASFFSGAPAPAGAGLAMLPMYIGFLGIVADGHTYSEFIAPYVVAVALLMVSRVPTYSGKTMRPRVPRDLVLPILGGGVLAIVCLIAFPWETLTLMAFAYLALIPFSMRAYRRYKAGDAQ
;
A
#
# COMPACT_ATOMS: atom_id res chain seq x y z
N ASN A 1 -10.12 -6.85 -7.49
CA ASN A 1 -9.85 -7.36 -6.14
C ASN A 1 -9.25 -6.29 -5.21
N PHE A 2 -8.22 -5.54 -5.63
CA PHE A 2 -7.54 -4.53 -4.79
C PHE A 2 -8.19 -3.15 -4.81
N GLY A 3 -9.19 -2.91 -5.63
CA GLY A 3 -9.94 -1.66 -5.71
C GLY A 3 -11.34 -1.82 -5.13
N VAL A 4 -12.16 -2.65 -5.78
CA VAL A 4 -13.58 -2.77 -5.46
C VAL A 4 -13.83 -3.52 -4.15
N ALA A 5 -13.15 -4.65 -3.89
CA ALA A 5 -13.38 -5.42 -2.68
C ALA A 5 -13.04 -4.64 -1.39
N PRO A 6 -11.85 -3.99 -1.25
CA PRO A 6 -11.57 -3.13 -0.10
C PRO A 6 -12.55 -1.96 0.01
N ALA A 7 -12.97 -1.36 -1.12
CA ALA A 7 -13.93 -0.27 -1.14
C ALA A 7 -15.29 -0.69 -0.53
N ILE A 8 -15.80 -1.86 -0.93
CA ILE A 8 -17.05 -2.41 -0.40
C ILE A 8 -16.91 -2.75 1.08
N LEU A 9 -15.80 -3.40 1.47
CA LEU A 9 -15.59 -3.82 2.85
C LEU A 9 -15.54 -2.61 3.80
N ILE A 10 -14.76 -1.57 3.46
CA ILE A 10 -14.67 -0.38 4.31
C ILE A 10 -15.98 0.42 4.32
N TYR A 11 -16.72 0.43 3.20
CA TYR A 11 -18.04 1.04 3.13
C TYR A 11 -19.01 0.39 4.10
N LEU A 12 -19.13 -0.94 4.05
CA LEU A 12 -20.04 -1.69 4.89
C LEU A 12 -19.64 -1.66 6.38
N TRP A 13 -18.35 -1.62 6.66
CA TRP A 13 -17.83 -1.63 8.02
C TRP A 13 -17.94 -0.26 8.72
N SER A 14 -17.85 0.85 7.97
CA SER A 14 -17.75 2.19 8.58
C SER A 14 -18.56 3.26 7.86
N LEU A 15 -18.54 3.33 6.52
CA LEU A 15 -18.94 4.52 5.78
C LEU A 15 -20.39 4.51 5.30
N ASN A 16 -21.16 3.44 5.54
CA ASN A 16 -22.56 3.35 5.10
C ASN A 16 -23.46 4.41 5.74
N ASP A 17 -23.20 4.82 6.99
CA ASP A 17 -23.98 5.86 7.68
C ASP A 17 -23.81 7.25 7.06
N MET A 18 -22.67 7.49 6.41
CA MET A 18 -22.41 8.75 5.68
C MET A 18 -23.13 8.85 4.34
N ARG A 19 -23.94 7.86 3.97
CA ARG A 19 -24.70 7.82 2.71
C ARG A 19 -23.85 8.22 1.51
N THR A 20 -24.20 9.36 0.85
CA THR A 20 -23.53 9.85 -0.37
C THR A 20 -22.03 10.09 -0.18
N MET A 21 -21.62 10.68 0.95
CA MET A 21 -20.20 10.97 1.20
C MET A 21 -19.38 9.70 1.36
N GLY A 22 -19.90 8.70 2.06
CA GLY A 22 -19.26 7.38 2.18
C GLY A 22 -19.10 6.69 0.81
N TRP A 23 -20.16 6.73 -0.02
CA TRP A 23 -20.09 6.22 -1.39
C TRP A 23 -19.02 6.92 -2.24
N VAL A 24 -18.98 8.24 -2.19
CA VAL A 24 -17.99 9.03 -2.96
C VAL A 24 -16.57 8.64 -2.55
N ALA A 25 -16.28 8.51 -1.25
CA ALA A 25 -14.96 8.13 -0.76
C ALA A 25 -14.49 6.77 -1.31
N VAL A 26 -15.36 5.75 -1.26
CA VAL A 26 -15.00 4.40 -1.73
C VAL A 26 -14.98 4.29 -3.26
N LEU A 27 -15.80 5.05 -3.98
CA LEU A 27 -15.74 5.14 -5.43
C LEU A 27 -14.41 5.77 -5.89
N ILE A 28 -13.95 6.83 -5.21
CA ILE A 28 -12.64 7.43 -5.46
C ILE A 28 -11.54 6.38 -5.29
N LEU A 29 -11.59 5.55 -4.24
CA LEU A 29 -10.62 4.48 -4.02
C LEU A 29 -10.61 3.48 -5.19
N ALA A 30 -11.78 3.01 -5.62
CA ALA A 30 -11.90 2.05 -6.71
C ALA A 30 -11.40 2.63 -8.04
N VAL A 31 -11.79 3.87 -8.36
CA VAL A 31 -11.36 4.58 -9.58
C VAL A 31 -9.85 4.84 -9.57
N CYS A 32 -9.30 5.32 -8.45
CA CYS A 32 -7.85 5.54 -8.30
C CYS A 32 -7.06 4.23 -8.46
N CYS A 33 -7.57 3.11 -7.95
CA CYS A 33 -6.96 1.80 -8.17
C CYS A 33 -6.95 1.41 -9.65
N ALA A 34 -8.04 1.64 -10.38
CA ALA A 34 -8.13 1.39 -11.82
C ALA A 34 -7.17 2.29 -12.63
N LEU A 35 -7.14 3.59 -12.32
CA LEU A 35 -6.23 4.56 -12.95
C LEU A 35 -4.77 4.19 -12.72
N ARG A 36 -4.44 3.71 -11.51
CA ARG A 36 -3.11 3.22 -11.20
C ARG A 36 -2.74 2.01 -12.04
N LEU A 37 -3.66 1.06 -12.23
CA LEU A 37 -3.42 -0.12 -13.07
C LEU A 37 -3.21 0.28 -14.53
N ALA A 38 -4.04 1.20 -15.06
CA ALA A 38 -3.88 1.73 -16.41
C ALA A 38 -2.51 2.39 -16.60
N ARG A 39 -2.09 3.25 -15.64
CA ARG A 39 -0.77 3.87 -15.67
C ARG A 39 0.38 2.86 -15.62
N PHE A 40 0.23 1.79 -14.84
CA PHE A 40 1.23 0.74 -14.77
C PHE A 40 1.38 0.02 -16.11
N ASN A 41 0.27 -0.29 -16.79
CA ASN A 41 0.29 -0.94 -18.10
C ASN A 41 1.00 -0.06 -19.15
N VAL A 42 0.64 1.23 -19.24
CA VAL A 42 1.32 2.18 -20.15
C VAL A 42 2.81 2.29 -19.83
N ALA A 43 3.16 2.24 -18.56
CA ALA A 43 4.56 2.35 -18.14
C ALA A 43 5.42 1.11 -18.44
N LEU A 44 4.82 -0.04 -18.78
CA LEU A 44 5.56 -1.24 -19.21
C LEU A 44 6.12 -1.09 -20.64
N ASP A 45 5.46 -0.33 -21.49
CA ASP A 45 5.84 -0.12 -22.90
C ASP A 45 6.93 0.94 -23.09
N ASP A 46 7.32 1.63 -22.02
CA ASP A 46 8.29 2.71 -22.04
C ASP A 46 9.72 2.15 -21.91
N VAL A 47 10.43 2.07 -23.05
CA VAL A 47 11.76 1.45 -23.20
C VAL A 47 12.91 2.38 -22.73
N ASP A 48 12.67 3.70 -22.66
CA ASP A 48 13.72 4.71 -22.41
C ASP A 48 13.97 5.02 -20.92
N LYS A 49 13.49 4.17 -20.00
CA LYS A 49 13.67 4.39 -18.56
C LYS A 49 15.08 4.04 -18.09
N PRO A 50 15.72 4.92 -17.28
CA PRO A 50 16.99 4.61 -16.63
C PRO A 50 16.87 3.33 -15.78
N ALA A 51 17.91 2.50 -15.78
CA ALA A 51 17.91 1.21 -15.07
C ALA A 51 17.57 1.33 -13.56
N TRP A 52 18.00 2.43 -12.91
CA TRP A 52 17.69 2.69 -11.50
C TRP A 52 16.19 2.99 -11.25
N SER A 53 15.46 3.47 -12.27
CA SER A 53 14.02 3.77 -12.13
C SER A 53 13.17 2.53 -11.88
N ALA A 54 13.66 1.34 -12.30
CA ALA A 54 13.03 0.05 -12.02
C ALA A 54 12.98 -0.29 -10.52
N SER A 55 13.81 0.38 -9.70
CA SER A 55 13.84 0.23 -8.24
C SER A 55 12.70 0.92 -7.52
N PHE A 56 11.96 1.77 -8.21
CA PHE A 56 10.91 2.58 -7.62
C PHE A 56 9.60 2.44 -8.38
N PHE A 57 8.51 2.28 -7.67
CA PHE A 57 7.17 2.45 -8.22
C PHE A 57 6.75 3.91 -8.14
N SER A 58 5.91 4.34 -9.06
CA SER A 58 5.21 5.62 -8.98
C SER A 58 3.87 5.40 -8.22
N GLY A 59 3.75 5.96 -7.03
CA GLY A 59 2.60 5.76 -6.14
C GLY A 59 2.61 4.41 -5.39
N ALA A 60 1.67 4.23 -4.47
CA ALA A 60 1.53 2.97 -3.74
C ALA A 60 1.03 1.84 -4.65
N PRO A 61 1.63 0.63 -4.64
CA PRO A 61 1.13 -0.53 -5.37
C PRO A 61 -0.31 -0.89 -4.99
N ALA A 62 -1.10 -1.43 -5.93
CA ALA A 62 -2.51 -1.74 -5.67
C ALA A 62 -2.73 -2.64 -4.43
N PRO A 63 -1.95 -3.72 -4.20
CA PRO A 63 -2.07 -4.50 -2.98
C PRO A 63 -1.76 -3.72 -1.70
N ALA A 64 -0.73 -2.86 -1.74
CA ALA A 64 -0.39 -2.01 -0.60
C ALA A 64 -1.47 -0.95 -0.34
N GLY A 65 -2.01 -0.32 -1.40
CA GLY A 65 -3.12 0.62 -1.28
C GLY A 65 -4.38 -0.01 -0.70
N ALA A 66 -4.71 -1.23 -1.11
CA ALA A 66 -5.81 -2.01 -0.53
C ALA A 66 -5.59 -2.28 0.96
N GLY A 67 -4.39 -2.78 1.33
CA GLY A 67 -4.03 -3.03 2.73
C GLY A 67 -4.07 -1.76 3.58
N LEU A 68 -3.60 -0.63 3.04
CA LEU A 68 -3.68 0.67 3.72
C LEU A 68 -5.13 1.15 3.88
N ALA A 69 -5.96 1.04 2.85
CA ALA A 69 -7.36 1.45 2.92
C ALA A 69 -8.13 0.69 4.02
N MET A 70 -7.78 -0.58 4.23
CA MET A 70 -8.39 -1.42 5.26
C MET A 70 -7.78 -1.27 6.66
N LEU A 71 -6.71 -0.48 6.83
CA LEU A 71 -6.03 -0.29 8.12
C LEU A 71 -6.98 0.10 9.27
N PRO A 72 -7.93 1.04 9.10
CA PRO A 72 -8.88 1.36 10.17
C PRO A 72 -9.68 0.15 10.65
N MET A 73 -10.07 -0.74 9.73
CA MET A 73 -10.79 -1.98 10.03
C MET A 73 -9.90 -2.97 10.82
N TYR A 74 -8.61 -3.10 10.48
CA TYR A 74 -7.68 -3.94 11.25
C TYR A 74 -7.53 -3.44 12.68
N ILE A 75 -7.42 -2.11 12.87
CA ILE A 75 -7.36 -1.48 14.19
C ILE A 75 -8.66 -1.71 14.97
N GLY A 76 -9.81 -1.71 14.28
CA GLY A 76 -11.09 -2.07 14.86
C GLY A 76 -11.12 -3.50 15.37
N PHE A 77 -10.63 -4.45 14.58
CA PHE A 77 -10.56 -5.87 14.99
C PHE A 77 -9.56 -6.15 16.13
N LEU A 78 -8.61 -5.27 16.35
CA LEU A 78 -7.74 -5.29 17.54
C LEU A 78 -8.46 -4.80 18.81
N GLY A 79 -9.71 -4.33 18.70
CA GLY A 79 -10.48 -3.80 19.85
C GLY A 79 -10.05 -2.38 20.29
N ILE A 80 -9.18 -1.72 19.53
CA ILE A 80 -8.73 -0.34 19.82
C ILE A 80 -9.82 0.66 19.48
N VAL A 81 -10.57 0.38 18.40
CA VAL A 81 -11.72 1.17 17.93
C VAL A 81 -12.95 0.29 18.09
N ALA A 82 -13.82 0.67 19.02
CA ALA A 82 -14.99 -0.16 19.37
C ALA A 82 -16.00 -0.28 18.22
N ASP A 83 -16.16 0.77 17.42
CA ASP A 83 -17.11 0.84 16.32
C ASP A 83 -16.58 1.71 15.18
N GLY A 84 -16.55 1.16 13.96
CA GLY A 84 -16.11 1.87 12.76
C GLY A 84 -17.01 3.06 12.39
N HIS A 85 -18.29 2.98 12.74
CA HIS A 85 -19.26 4.04 12.43
C HIS A 85 -18.99 5.32 13.20
N THR A 86 -18.55 5.23 14.45
CA THR A 86 -18.20 6.40 15.29
C THR A 86 -17.08 7.24 14.68
N TYR A 87 -16.18 6.64 13.91
CA TYR A 87 -15.02 7.31 13.32
C TYR A 87 -15.13 7.51 11.81
N SER A 88 -16.31 7.34 11.23
CA SER A 88 -16.56 7.44 9.79
C SER A 88 -16.09 8.79 9.20
N GLU A 89 -16.25 9.89 9.93
CA GLU A 89 -15.80 11.23 9.53
C GLU A 89 -14.28 11.34 9.35
N PHE A 90 -13.49 10.54 10.07
CA PHE A 90 -12.03 10.48 9.93
C PHE A 90 -11.61 9.40 8.92
N ILE A 91 -12.36 8.32 8.83
CA ILE A 91 -12.07 7.21 7.92
C ILE A 91 -12.31 7.61 6.47
N ALA A 92 -13.36 8.36 6.15
CA ALA A 92 -13.64 8.82 4.80
C ALA A 92 -12.49 9.63 4.18
N PRO A 93 -11.98 10.72 4.79
CA PRO A 93 -10.84 11.46 4.25
C PRO A 93 -9.55 10.64 4.24
N TYR A 94 -9.35 9.73 5.19
CA TYR A 94 -8.23 8.80 5.18
C TYR A 94 -8.25 7.90 3.94
N VAL A 95 -9.40 7.29 3.62
CA VAL A 95 -9.58 6.44 2.43
C VAL A 95 -9.30 7.23 1.15
N VAL A 96 -9.77 8.48 1.06
CA VAL A 96 -9.47 9.39 -0.04
C VAL A 96 -7.98 9.69 -0.14
N ALA A 97 -7.31 9.95 1.00
CA ALA A 97 -5.86 10.19 1.02
C ALA A 97 -5.07 8.97 0.52
N VAL A 98 -5.46 7.75 0.91
CA VAL A 98 -4.86 6.50 0.40
C VAL A 98 -5.11 6.36 -1.11
N ALA A 99 -6.32 6.65 -1.59
CA ALA A 99 -6.65 6.63 -3.01
C ALA A 99 -5.76 7.60 -3.82
N LEU A 100 -5.60 8.83 -3.33
CA LEU A 100 -4.71 9.82 -3.95
C LEU A 100 -3.24 9.38 -3.90
N LEU A 101 -2.80 8.75 -2.81
CA LEU A 101 -1.46 8.17 -2.70
C LEU A 101 -1.20 7.12 -3.79
N MET A 102 -2.20 6.29 -4.14
CA MET A 102 -2.08 5.28 -5.19
C MET A 102 -1.84 5.90 -6.58
N VAL A 103 -2.50 7.02 -6.90
CA VAL A 103 -2.35 7.73 -8.19
C VAL A 103 -1.19 8.73 -8.17
N SER A 104 -0.67 9.09 -7.00
CA SER A 104 0.43 10.04 -6.84
C SER A 104 1.70 9.59 -7.59
N ARG A 105 2.62 10.54 -7.79
CA ARG A 105 3.97 10.27 -8.30
C ARG A 105 4.99 10.05 -7.20
N VAL A 106 4.55 9.80 -5.98
CA VAL A 106 5.43 9.52 -4.84
C VAL A 106 6.22 8.25 -5.14
N PRO A 107 7.56 8.30 -5.17
CA PRO A 107 8.36 7.10 -5.39
C PRO A 107 8.27 6.18 -4.18
N THR A 108 7.83 4.94 -4.40
CA THR A 108 7.81 3.90 -3.38
C THR A 108 8.76 2.77 -3.78
N TYR A 109 9.38 2.12 -2.79
CA TYR A 109 10.32 1.04 -3.09
C TYR A 109 9.68 -0.08 -3.88
N SER A 110 10.35 -0.50 -4.96
CA SER A 110 10.03 -1.70 -5.72
C SER A 110 10.94 -2.83 -5.25
N GLY A 111 10.37 -3.96 -4.81
CA GLY A 111 11.15 -5.14 -4.43
C GLY A 111 11.97 -5.78 -5.57
N LYS A 112 11.90 -5.22 -6.80
CA LYS A 112 12.61 -5.76 -7.98
C LYS A 112 14.12 -5.59 -7.92
N THR A 113 14.63 -4.63 -7.16
CA THR A 113 16.07 -4.34 -7.05
C THR A 113 16.81 -5.28 -6.09
N MET A 114 16.10 -6.05 -5.27
CA MET A 114 16.68 -7.11 -4.47
C MET A 114 16.96 -8.36 -5.32
N ARG A 115 17.77 -8.21 -6.37
CA ARG A 115 18.40 -9.32 -7.10
C ARG A 115 19.94 -9.21 -7.11
N PRO A 116 20.61 -9.17 -5.95
CA PRO A 116 21.89 -9.83 -5.87
C PRO A 116 21.60 -11.33 -5.80
N ARG A 117 22.49 -12.15 -6.38
CA ARG A 117 22.48 -13.59 -6.10
C ARG A 117 22.48 -13.72 -4.57
N VAL A 118 21.39 -14.25 -4.00
CA VAL A 118 21.30 -14.44 -2.54
C VAL A 118 22.46 -15.36 -2.14
N PRO A 119 23.40 -14.92 -1.31
CA PRO A 119 24.47 -15.77 -0.82
C PRO A 119 23.86 -16.99 -0.15
N ARG A 120 24.48 -18.17 -0.29
CA ARG A 120 23.95 -19.43 0.26
C ARG A 120 23.65 -19.32 1.75
N ASP A 121 24.44 -18.55 2.47
CA ASP A 121 24.34 -18.33 3.92
C ASP A 121 23.06 -17.55 4.32
N LEU A 122 22.51 -16.75 3.42
CA LEU A 122 21.29 -15.97 3.66
C LEU A 122 20.00 -16.69 3.22
N VAL A 123 20.11 -17.81 2.50
CA VAL A 123 18.91 -18.55 2.05
C VAL A 123 18.10 -19.07 3.22
N LEU A 124 18.77 -19.67 4.22
CA LEU A 124 18.11 -20.25 5.39
C LEU A 124 17.38 -19.18 6.25
N PRO A 125 18.02 -18.06 6.63
CA PRO A 125 17.33 -16.99 7.37
C PRO A 125 16.20 -16.32 6.57
N ILE A 126 16.33 -16.17 5.25
CA ILE A 126 15.24 -15.62 4.42
C ILE A 126 14.04 -16.58 4.38
N LEU A 127 14.28 -17.87 4.18
CA LEU A 127 13.23 -18.89 4.25
C LEU A 127 12.58 -18.94 5.63
N GLY A 128 13.37 -18.95 6.71
CA GLY A 128 12.88 -18.91 8.08
C GLY A 128 12.03 -17.67 8.35
N GLY A 129 12.48 -16.50 7.91
CA GLY A 129 11.72 -15.25 7.99
C GLY A 129 10.40 -15.29 7.21
N GLY A 130 10.39 -15.91 6.03
CA GLY A 130 9.18 -16.11 5.24
C GLY A 130 8.18 -17.03 5.94
N VAL A 131 8.64 -18.14 6.48
CA VAL A 131 7.80 -19.07 7.27
C VAL A 131 7.26 -18.37 8.53
N LEU A 132 8.11 -17.64 9.25
CA LEU A 132 7.69 -16.89 10.43
C LEU A 132 6.60 -15.85 10.09
N ALA A 133 6.75 -15.12 8.98
CA ALA A 133 5.76 -14.16 8.52
C ALA A 133 4.40 -14.83 8.22
N ILE A 134 4.42 -16.02 7.60
CA ILE A 134 3.20 -16.79 7.33
C ILE A 134 2.56 -17.26 8.65
N VAL A 135 3.36 -17.76 9.59
CA VAL A 135 2.87 -18.19 10.92
C VAL A 135 2.25 -17.02 11.67
N CYS A 136 2.92 -15.85 11.67
CA CYS A 136 2.37 -14.64 12.29
C CYS A 136 1.06 -14.20 11.64
N LEU A 137 0.96 -14.29 10.31
CA LEU A 137 -0.25 -13.92 9.58
C LEU A 137 -1.43 -14.86 9.89
N ILE A 138 -1.16 -16.14 10.16
CA ILE A 138 -2.20 -17.13 10.53
C ILE A 138 -2.58 -17.00 12.00
N ALA A 139 -1.59 -16.85 12.90
CA ALA A 139 -1.82 -16.82 14.34
C ALA A 139 -2.35 -15.46 14.83
N PHE A 140 -1.85 -14.36 14.25
CA PHE A 140 -2.13 -12.98 14.65
C PHE A 140 -2.41 -12.12 13.39
N PRO A 141 -3.52 -12.35 12.67
CA PRO A 141 -3.77 -11.71 11.38
C PRO A 141 -3.88 -10.19 11.47
N TRP A 142 -4.61 -9.68 12.44
CA TRP A 142 -4.90 -8.25 12.56
C TRP A 142 -3.69 -7.45 13.01
N GLU A 143 -2.94 -7.96 13.96
CA GLU A 143 -1.68 -7.40 14.44
C GLU A 143 -0.65 -7.33 13.32
N THR A 144 -0.48 -8.44 12.59
CA THR A 144 0.49 -8.54 11.51
C THR A 144 0.14 -7.59 10.36
N LEU A 145 -1.13 -7.55 9.93
CA LEU A 145 -1.58 -6.64 8.87
C LEU A 145 -1.46 -5.18 9.29
N THR A 146 -1.79 -4.84 10.52
CA THR A 146 -1.65 -3.50 11.08
C THR A 146 -0.17 -3.08 11.10
N LEU A 147 0.71 -3.96 11.60
CA LEU A 147 2.15 -3.70 11.64
C LEU A 147 2.72 -3.51 10.23
N MET A 148 2.34 -4.36 9.26
CA MET A 148 2.76 -4.24 7.87
C MET A 148 2.32 -2.92 7.24
N ALA A 149 1.08 -2.48 7.51
CA ALA A 149 0.57 -1.21 7.00
C ALA A 149 1.33 -0.01 7.57
N PHE A 150 1.59 0.02 8.89
CA PHE A 150 2.40 1.06 9.50
C PHE A 150 3.86 1.04 9.02
N ALA A 151 4.47 -0.14 8.91
CA ALA A 151 5.82 -0.28 8.36
C ALA A 151 5.90 0.26 6.93
N TYR A 152 4.90 -0.05 6.10
CA TYR A 152 4.82 0.48 4.74
C TYR A 152 4.72 2.02 4.72
N LEU A 153 3.85 2.61 5.55
CA LEU A 153 3.73 4.07 5.66
C LEU A 153 5.05 4.72 6.10
N ALA A 154 5.73 4.10 7.08
CA ALA A 154 7.04 4.58 7.55
C ALA A 154 8.13 4.50 6.47
N LEU A 155 8.06 3.53 5.56
CA LEU A 155 9.03 3.37 4.46
C LEU A 155 8.86 4.43 3.35
N ILE A 156 7.69 5.04 3.20
CA ILE A 156 7.45 6.05 2.15
C ILE A 156 8.43 7.22 2.22
N PRO A 157 8.64 7.91 3.37
CA PRO A 157 9.56 9.04 3.44
C PRO A 157 11.02 8.62 3.19
N PHE A 158 11.41 7.40 3.59
CA PHE A 158 12.75 6.88 3.28
C PHE A 158 12.92 6.63 1.77
N SER A 159 11.92 6.07 1.12
CA SER A 159 11.89 5.86 -0.33
C SER A 159 12.01 7.19 -1.09
N MET A 160 11.31 8.24 -0.65
CA MET A 160 11.39 9.57 -1.24
C MET A 160 12.79 10.18 -1.13
N ARG A 161 13.45 10.00 0.03
CA ARG A 161 14.84 10.47 0.24
C ARG A 161 15.82 9.72 -0.65
N ALA A 162 15.69 8.40 -0.73
CA ALA A 162 16.53 7.58 -1.59
C ALA A 162 16.37 7.95 -3.06
N TYR A 163 15.14 8.09 -3.54
CA TYR A 163 14.86 8.50 -4.91
C TYR A 163 15.51 9.85 -5.29
N ARG A 164 15.43 10.84 -4.39
CA ARG A 164 16.06 12.16 -4.60
C ARG A 164 17.58 12.05 -4.74
N ARG A 165 18.23 11.16 -3.97
CA ARG A 165 19.69 10.92 -4.06
C ARG A 165 20.08 10.29 -5.39
N TYR A 166 19.35 9.28 -5.86
CA TYR A 166 19.61 8.64 -7.16
C TYR A 166 19.43 9.63 -8.31
N LYS A 167 18.35 10.43 -8.28
CA LYS A 167 18.10 11.45 -9.31
C LYS A 167 19.17 12.55 -9.33
N ALA A 168 19.73 12.94 -8.19
CA ALA A 168 20.79 13.94 -8.12
C ALA A 168 22.14 13.39 -8.63
N GLY A 169 22.41 12.09 -8.44
CA GLY A 169 23.62 11.43 -8.96
C GLY A 169 23.61 11.18 -10.47
N ASP A 170 22.42 11.04 -11.07
CA ASP A 170 22.26 10.82 -12.52
C ASP A 170 22.33 12.14 -13.34
N ALA A 171 22.28 13.28 -12.64
CA ALA A 171 22.34 14.62 -13.24
C ALA A 171 23.75 15.24 -13.26
N GLN A 172 24.78 14.53 -12.78
CA GLN A 172 26.20 14.89 -12.81
C GLN A 172 26.96 14.05 -13.84
#